data_5b2193d46c00abee7614f6e438b72a4b
#
_entry.id   5b2193d46c00abee7614f6e438b72a4b
#
_cell.length_a   1.000
_cell.length_b   1.000
_cell.length_c   1.000
_cell.angle_alpha   90.00
_cell.angle_beta   90.00
_cell.angle_gamma   90.00
#
_symmetry.space_group_name_H-M   'P 1'
#
loop_
_entity.id
_entity.type
_entity.pdbx_description
1 polymer ?
#
loop_
_entity_poly.entity_id
_entity_poly.type
_entity_poly.pdbx_seq_one_letter_code
_entity_poly.pdbx_strand_id
1 'polypeptide(L)'
;MRPTFIEVNLDYLRYNLEQIRKHTQNRPVMAVVKSNAYGHGMLRVAQFYEKHGVNCLGVALLEEGIILRESGISLPIVVFGGVLLKQIPEYLKWNLEFFISSLNVLRKTDKICESSGQQA
;
A
#
# COMPACT_ATOMS: atom_id res chain seq x y z
N MET A 1 -24.35 -13.31 -24.97
CA MET A 1 -23.34 -12.45 -24.31
C MET A 1 -21.99 -13.14 -24.50
N ARG A 2 -20.98 -12.46 -25.06
CA ARG A 2 -19.63 -13.03 -25.15
C ARG A 2 -18.99 -12.95 -23.77
N PRO A 3 -18.53 -14.05 -23.15
CA PRO A 3 -17.85 -14.00 -21.87
C PRO A 3 -16.48 -13.33 -22.09
N THR A 4 -16.29 -12.16 -21.49
CA THR A 4 -15.00 -11.49 -21.45
C THR A 4 -14.45 -11.66 -20.05
N PHE A 5 -13.23 -12.17 -19.91
CA PHE A 5 -12.55 -12.33 -18.64
C PHE A 5 -11.10 -11.89 -18.77
N ILE A 6 -10.50 -11.54 -17.64
CA ILE A 6 -9.09 -11.26 -17.52
C ILE A 6 -8.46 -12.41 -16.74
N GLU A 7 -7.45 -13.03 -17.33
CA GLU A 7 -6.64 -14.05 -16.67
C GLU A 7 -5.35 -13.43 -16.16
N VAL A 8 -5.09 -13.58 -14.86
CA VAL A 8 -3.87 -13.09 -14.21
C VAL A 8 -3.02 -14.29 -13.80
N ASN A 9 -1.86 -14.42 -14.42
CA ASN A 9 -0.92 -15.50 -14.12
C ASN A 9 0.08 -15.06 -13.04
N LEU A 10 -0.02 -15.64 -11.85
CA LEU A 10 0.84 -15.31 -10.71
C LEU A 10 2.29 -15.81 -10.89
N ASP A 11 2.54 -16.81 -11.72
CA ASP A 11 3.90 -17.26 -12.01
C ASP A 11 4.68 -16.23 -12.86
N TYR A 12 3.99 -15.55 -13.77
CA TYR A 12 4.60 -14.42 -14.48
C TYR A 12 4.87 -13.25 -13.54
N LEU A 13 4.00 -13.02 -12.59
CA LEU A 13 4.22 -12.00 -11.57
C LEU A 13 5.46 -12.32 -10.71
N ARG A 14 5.62 -13.59 -10.32
CA ARG A 14 6.81 -14.08 -9.61
C ARG A 14 8.08 -13.89 -10.45
N TYR A 15 8.05 -14.33 -11.68
CA TYR A 15 9.19 -14.17 -12.60
C TYR A 15 9.61 -12.70 -12.71
N ASN A 16 8.64 -11.80 -12.91
CA ASN A 16 8.92 -10.37 -13.02
C ASN A 16 9.55 -9.82 -11.73
N LEU A 17 9.04 -10.19 -10.55
CA LEU A 17 9.62 -9.79 -9.28
C LEU A 17 11.07 -10.28 -9.13
N GLU A 18 11.35 -11.51 -9.53
CA GLU A 18 12.71 -12.08 -9.50
C GLU A 18 13.66 -11.34 -10.45
N GLN A 19 13.20 -10.95 -11.65
CA GLN A 19 14.01 -10.15 -12.58
C GLN A 19 14.31 -8.75 -12.00
N ILE A 20 13.32 -8.10 -11.39
CA ILE A 20 13.52 -6.81 -10.73
C ILE A 20 14.56 -6.94 -9.62
N ARG A 21 14.46 -7.96 -8.77
CA ARG A 21 15.43 -8.19 -7.68
C ARG A 21 16.85 -8.42 -8.20
N LYS A 22 17.01 -9.18 -9.26
CA LYS A 22 18.33 -9.37 -9.89
C LYS A 22 18.92 -8.05 -10.39
N HIS A 23 18.12 -7.23 -11.08
CA HIS A 23 18.56 -5.95 -11.63
C HIS A 23 18.88 -4.93 -10.55
N THR A 24 18.13 -4.94 -9.45
CA THR A 24 18.31 -4.01 -8.32
C THR A 24 19.27 -4.53 -7.25
N GLN A 25 19.95 -5.66 -7.49
CA GLN A 25 20.85 -6.27 -6.51
C GLN A 25 20.15 -6.52 -5.15
N ASN A 26 18.93 -7.03 -5.19
CA ASN A 26 18.06 -7.29 -4.03
C ASN A 26 17.76 -6.06 -3.15
N ARG A 27 17.74 -4.86 -3.71
CA ARG A 27 17.26 -3.70 -2.97
C ARG A 27 15.80 -3.88 -2.55
N PRO A 28 15.37 -3.23 -1.44
CA PRO A 28 13.99 -3.25 -1.02
C PRO A 28 13.02 -2.87 -2.15
N VAL A 29 11.92 -3.59 -2.25
CA VAL A 29 10.89 -3.39 -3.30
C VAL A 29 9.60 -2.96 -2.65
N MET A 30 9.05 -1.84 -3.13
CA MET A 30 7.67 -1.44 -2.89
C MET A 30 6.81 -1.90 -4.07
N ALA A 31 5.81 -2.74 -3.82
CA ALA A 31 4.87 -3.15 -4.86
C ALA A 31 3.65 -2.24 -4.86
N VAL A 32 3.41 -1.56 -5.99
CA VAL A 32 2.28 -0.64 -6.13
C VAL A 32 1.05 -1.39 -6.61
N VAL A 33 0.00 -1.43 -5.77
CA VAL A 33 -1.23 -2.20 -5.99
C VAL A 33 -2.50 -1.34 -6.04
N LYS A 34 -2.33 -0.02 -6.19
CA LYS A 34 -3.44 0.93 -6.32
C LYS A 34 -4.36 0.61 -7.48
N SER A 35 -5.58 1.17 -7.47
CA SER A 35 -6.57 1.02 -8.55
C SER A 35 -6.83 -0.44 -8.88
N ASN A 36 -7.12 -1.24 -7.84
CA ASN A 36 -7.32 -2.68 -7.96
C ASN A 36 -6.14 -3.43 -8.59
N ALA A 37 -4.90 -3.04 -8.22
CA ALA A 37 -3.65 -3.51 -8.84
C ALA A 37 -3.69 -3.33 -10.37
N TYR A 38 -4.11 -2.14 -10.82
CA TYR A 38 -4.28 -1.81 -12.24
C TYR A 38 -5.20 -2.81 -12.98
N GLY A 39 -6.24 -3.28 -12.31
CA GLY A 39 -7.20 -4.24 -12.83
C GLY A 39 -6.84 -5.72 -12.62
N HIS A 40 -5.70 -6.02 -12.00
CA HIS A 40 -5.25 -7.40 -11.75
C HIS A 40 -5.85 -8.03 -10.48
N GLY A 41 -6.58 -7.26 -9.67
CA GLY A 41 -7.16 -7.76 -8.42
C GLY A 41 -6.27 -7.49 -7.20
N MET A 42 -6.48 -6.35 -6.55
CA MET A 42 -5.62 -5.82 -5.48
C MET A 42 -5.35 -6.84 -4.36
N LEU A 43 -6.38 -7.48 -3.83
CA LEU A 43 -6.24 -8.39 -2.69
C LEU A 43 -5.35 -9.60 -3.03
N ARG A 44 -5.61 -10.25 -4.17
CA ARG A 44 -4.84 -11.42 -4.60
C ARG A 44 -3.39 -11.07 -4.90
N VAL A 45 -3.17 -9.93 -5.57
CA VAL A 45 -1.82 -9.46 -5.92
C VAL A 45 -1.06 -9.03 -4.65
N ALA A 46 -1.71 -8.35 -3.71
CA ALA A 46 -1.10 -7.96 -2.44
C ALA A 46 -0.69 -9.18 -1.60
N GLN A 47 -1.57 -10.17 -1.44
CA GLN A 47 -1.27 -11.44 -0.76
C GLN A 47 -0.12 -12.19 -1.43
N PHE A 48 -0.09 -12.19 -2.77
CA PHE A 48 1.00 -12.76 -3.53
C PHE A 48 2.33 -12.07 -3.20
N TYR A 49 2.38 -10.75 -3.23
CA TYR A 49 3.59 -9.99 -2.94
C TYR A 49 4.05 -10.14 -1.50
N GLU A 50 3.13 -10.15 -0.54
CA GLU A 50 3.45 -10.43 0.87
C GLU A 50 4.11 -11.81 1.04
N LYS A 51 3.50 -12.85 0.46
CA LYS A 51 4.06 -14.22 0.47
C LYS A 51 5.44 -14.31 -0.19
N HIS A 52 5.71 -13.48 -1.19
CA HIS A 52 6.99 -13.47 -1.92
C HIS A 52 7.98 -12.42 -1.39
N GLY A 53 7.71 -11.86 -0.22
CA GLY A 53 8.68 -11.06 0.54
C GLY A 53 9.01 -9.71 -0.08
N VAL A 54 8.03 -8.99 -0.66
CA VAL A 54 8.22 -7.56 -0.92
C VAL A 54 8.25 -6.80 0.41
N ASN A 55 8.87 -5.63 0.42
CA ASN A 55 9.13 -4.90 1.65
C ASN A 55 7.96 -4.04 2.10
N CYS A 56 7.18 -3.52 1.16
CA CYS A 56 5.97 -2.73 1.43
C CYS A 56 5.04 -2.70 0.22
N LEU A 57 3.82 -2.24 0.45
CA LEU A 57 2.83 -2.02 -0.60
C LEU A 57 2.55 -0.53 -0.76
N GLY A 58 2.25 -0.10 -1.99
CA GLY A 58 1.84 1.26 -2.30
C GLY A 58 0.42 1.30 -2.84
N VAL A 59 -0.41 2.18 -2.28
CA VAL A 59 -1.79 2.41 -2.72
C VAL A 59 -2.05 3.90 -2.94
N ALA A 60 -3.12 4.26 -3.64
CA ALA A 60 -3.44 5.65 -3.90
C ALA A 60 -4.32 6.27 -2.81
N LEU A 61 -5.24 5.52 -2.23
CA LEU A 61 -6.29 6.00 -1.35
C LEU A 61 -6.22 5.34 0.02
N LEU A 62 -6.68 6.06 1.04
CA LEU A 62 -6.84 5.55 2.40
C LEU A 62 -7.71 4.27 2.42
N GLU A 63 -8.80 4.29 1.68
CA GLU A 63 -9.75 3.18 1.59
C GLU A 63 -9.12 1.90 1.04
N GLU A 64 -8.22 2.01 0.08
CA GLU A 64 -7.46 0.87 -0.45
C GLU A 64 -6.55 0.27 0.62
N GLY A 65 -5.89 1.13 1.41
CA GLY A 65 -5.08 0.70 2.54
C GLY A 65 -5.89 -0.01 3.62
N ILE A 66 -7.07 0.50 3.96
CA ILE A 66 -7.99 -0.11 4.92
C ILE A 66 -8.42 -1.50 4.43
N ILE A 67 -8.85 -1.63 3.17
CA ILE A 67 -9.25 -2.92 2.58
C ILE A 67 -8.13 -3.95 2.67
N LEU A 68 -6.88 -3.55 2.42
CA LEU A 68 -5.73 -4.43 2.56
C LEU A 68 -5.52 -4.87 4.01
N ARG A 69 -5.64 -3.98 4.99
CA ARG A 69 -5.55 -4.31 6.41
C ARG A 69 -6.66 -5.26 6.86
N GLU A 70 -7.90 -5.00 6.45
CA GLU A 70 -9.05 -5.88 6.73
C GLU A 70 -8.87 -7.29 6.13
N SER A 71 -8.15 -7.40 5.01
CA SER A 71 -7.81 -8.70 4.39
C SER A 71 -6.63 -9.41 5.05
N GLY A 72 -6.05 -8.86 6.11
CA GLY A 72 -4.98 -9.46 6.89
C GLY A 72 -3.56 -9.17 6.40
N ILE A 73 -3.37 -8.24 5.46
CA ILE A 73 -2.03 -7.81 5.03
C ILE A 73 -1.30 -7.13 6.20
N SER A 74 -0.11 -7.63 6.53
CA SER A 74 0.74 -7.16 7.63
C SER A 74 1.89 -6.26 7.17
N LEU A 75 2.26 -6.29 5.90
CA LEU A 75 3.33 -5.46 5.34
C LEU A 75 3.07 -3.96 5.60
N PRO A 76 4.12 -3.13 5.69
CA PRO A 76 3.97 -1.68 5.59
C PRO A 76 3.16 -1.30 4.35
N ILE A 77 2.22 -0.37 4.50
CA ILE A 77 1.38 0.14 3.40
C ILE A 77 1.53 1.65 3.36
N VAL A 78 1.98 2.15 2.21
CA VAL A 78 2.16 3.59 1.96
C VAL A 78 1.04 4.10 1.07
N VAL A 79 0.34 5.12 1.52
CA VAL A 79 -0.72 5.79 0.77
C VAL A 79 -0.14 7.02 0.06
N PHE A 80 -0.21 7.05 -1.28
CA PHE A 80 0.37 8.12 -2.10
C PHE A 80 -0.50 9.36 -2.22
N GLY A 81 -1.79 9.23 -1.98
CA GLY A 81 -2.73 10.35 -2.07
C GLY A 81 -2.47 11.43 -1.04
N GLY A 82 -2.94 12.64 -1.33
CA GLY A 82 -2.85 13.74 -0.38
C GLY A 82 -3.66 13.45 0.89
N VAL A 83 -3.07 13.77 2.04
CA VAL A 83 -3.69 13.56 3.36
C VAL A 83 -4.61 14.72 3.71
N LEU A 84 -5.85 14.43 4.01
CA LEU A 84 -6.74 15.35 4.68
C LEU A 84 -6.57 15.21 6.21
N LEU A 85 -6.41 16.32 6.92
CA LEU A 85 -6.18 16.31 8.37
C LEU A 85 -7.21 15.51 9.16
N LYS A 86 -8.46 15.51 8.72
CA LYS A 86 -9.55 14.74 9.33
C LYS A 86 -9.40 13.22 9.19
N GLN A 87 -8.56 12.76 8.26
CA GLN A 87 -8.30 11.33 8.01
C GLN A 87 -7.12 10.79 8.82
N ILE A 88 -6.30 11.64 9.42
CA ILE A 88 -5.10 11.21 10.16
C ILE A 88 -5.43 10.17 11.24
N PRO A 89 -6.50 10.29 12.05
CA PRO A 89 -6.85 9.26 13.01
C PRO A 89 -7.07 7.87 12.38
N GLU A 90 -7.64 7.80 11.19
CA GLU A 90 -7.81 6.53 10.47
C GLU A 90 -6.47 5.96 9.98
N TYR A 91 -5.55 6.80 9.48
CA TYR A 91 -4.20 6.36 9.13
C TYR A 91 -3.48 5.73 10.32
N LEU A 92 -3.55 6.37 11.49
CA LEU A 92 -2.95 5.85 12.73
C LEU A 92 -3.62 4.54 13.18
N LYS A 93 -4.96 4.51 13.21
CA LYS A 93 -5.75 3.34 13.61
C LYS A 93 -5.41 2.10 12.77
N TRP A 94 -5.24 2.27 11.46
CA TRP A 94 -4.96 1.19 10.52
C TRP A 94 -3.47 0.96 10.28
N ASN A 95 -2.60 1.67 10.99
CA ASN A 95 -1.14 1.59 10.82
C ASN A 95 -0.74 1.75 9.34
N LEU A 96 -1.18 2.85 8.72
CA LEU A 96 -0.90 3.20 7.34
C LEU A 96 0.08 4.37 7.30
N GLU A 97 1.07 4.27 6.43
CA GLU A 97 2.03 5.35 6.16
C GLU A 97 1.48 6.30 5.10
N PHE A 98 1.88 7.56 5.15
CA PHE A 98 1.41 8.58 4.22
C PHE A 98 2.47 9.66 3.98
N PHE A 99 2.33 10.39 2.87
CA PHE A 99 3.22 11.48 2.54
C PHE A 99 2.72 12.81 3.14
N ILE A 100 3.66 13.55 3.71
CA ILE A 100 3.41 14.91 4.19
C ILE A 100 3.98 15.89 3.17
N SER A 101 3.09 16.71 2.59
CA SER A 101 3.41 17.63 1.49
C SER A 101 3.79 19.04 1.94
N SER A 102 3.61 19.40 3.22
CA SER A 102 3.94 20.72 3.73
C SER A 102 4.20 20.75 5.23
N LEU A 103 4.98 21.74 5.69
CA LEU A 103 5.24 21.97 7.11
C LEU A 103 3.95 22.23 7.91
N ASN A 104 2.95 22.83 7.29
CA ASN A 104 1.68 23.07 7.95
C ASN A 104 0.93 21.76 8.24
N VAL A 105 0.90 20.85 7.27
CA VAL A 105 0.33 19.50 7.45
C VAL A 105 1.13 18.75 8.51
N LEU A 106 2.47 18.79 8.45
CA LEU A 106 3.33 18.14 9.45
C LEU A 106 3.00 18.59 10.88
N ARG A 107 3.00 19.91 11.13
CA ARG A 107 2.71 20.47 12.46
C ARG A 107 1.32 20.11 12.98
N LYS A 108 0.32 20.04 12.09
CA LYS A 108 -1.03 19.66 12.48
C LYS A 108 -1.15 18.16 12.74
N THR A 109 -0.45 17.34 11.96
CA THR A 109 -0.34 15.90 12.20
C THR A 109 0.29 15.63 13.55
N ASP A 110 1.42 16.28 13.85
CA ASP A 110 2.13 16.14 15.11
C ASP A 110 1.22 16.42 16.32
N LYS A 111 0.45 17.52 16.30
CA LYS A 111 -0.53 17.84 17.34
C LYS A 111 -1.62 16.77 17.50
N ILE A 112 -2.08 16.17 16.39
CA ILE A 112 -3.07 15.08 16.44
C ILE A 112 -2.47 13.84 17.09
N CYS A 113 -1.23 13.50 16.73
CA CYS A 113 -0.51 12.38 17.31
C CYS A 113 -0.24 12.57 18.80
N GLU A 114 0.23 13.76 19.22
CA GLU A 114 0.41 14.09 20.64
C GLU A 114 -0.88 13.92 21.43
N SER A 115 -2.02 14.42 20.90
CA SER A 115 -3.32 14.33 21.57
C SER A 115 -3.86 12.90 21.65
N SER A 116 -3.47 12.01 20.75
CA SER A 116 -3.86 10.59 20.73
C SER A 116 -2.89 9.66 21.45
N GLY A 117 -1.72 10.17 21.88
CA GLY A 117 -0.65 9.35 22.46
C GLY A 117 0.01 8.39 21.48
N GLN A 118 -0.12 8.65 20.17
CA GLN A 118 0.43 7.83 19.09
C GLN A 118 1.56 8.58 18.37
N GLN A 119 2.46 7.84 17.75
CA GLN A 119 3.45 8.38 16.81
C GLN A 119 3.00 8.11 15.38
N ALA A 120 3.18 9.09 14.49
CA ALA A 120 2.98 8.91 13.05
C ALA A 120 4.26 8.42 12.39
#